data_a81f7662addd25b5b42bce78fb32a21d
#
_entry.id   a81f7662addd25b5b42bce78fb32a21d
#
_cell.length_a   1.000
_cell.length_b   1.000
_cell.length_c   1.000
_cell.angle_alpha   90.00
_cell.angle_beta   90.00
_cell.angle_gamma   90.00
#
_symmetry.space_group_name_H-M   'P 1'
#
loop_
_entity.id
_entity.type
_entity.pdbx_description
1 polymer ?
#
loop_
_entity_poly.entity_id
_entity_poly.type
_entity_poly.pdbx_seq_one_letter_code
_entity_poly.pdbx_strand_id
1 'polypeptide(L)'
;FENIKELKESISIPICSGENNVSFFQYFHLINSKTAEIISVDPSWNSVQDILQISKYANFHNQEITLHNHYSNLSTHIGLSISKLIENFSYLEVDYDDVSWKDELIPLPNLENGKFQHTSELPGWGFQINWDVLNDKLVKSSSISLG
;
A
#
# COMPACT_ATOMS: atom_id res chain seq x y z
N PHE A 1 7.52 -21.86 -2.89
CA PHE A 1 6.72 -21.51 -4.09
C PHE A 1 6.04 -22.73 -4.75
N GLU A 2 6.58 -23.95 -4.67
CA GLU A 2 6.01 -25.14 -5.32
C GLU A 2 4.57 -25.41 -4.89
N ASN A 3 4.28 -25.43 -3.59
CA ASN A 3 2.92 -25.68 -3.06
C ASN A 3 1.89 -24.62 -3.55
N ILE A 4 2.34 -23.37 -3.72
CA ILE A 4 1.47 -22.30 -4.24
C ILE A 4 1.22 -22.52 -5.74
N LYS A 5 2.19 -23.04 -6.46
CA LYS A 5 2.04 -23.36 -7.87
C LYS A 5 1.02 -24.48 -8.11
N GLU A 6 1.08 -25.53 -7.31
CA GLU A 6 0.10 -26.61 -7.34
C GLU A 6 -1.32 -26.12 -7.00
N LEU A 7 -1.41 -25.24 -5.98
CA LEU A 7 -2.69 -24.60 -5.64
C LEU A 7 -3.24 -23.79 -6.82
N LYS A 8 -2.39 -22.97 -7.44
CA LYS A 8 -2.75 -22.13 -8.59
C LYS A 8 -3.31 -22.97 -9.76
N GLU A 9 -2.72 -24.12 -10.03
CA GLU A 9 -3.17 -25.03 -11.09
C GLU A 9 -4.52 -25.68 -10.77
N SER A 10 -4.92 -25.73 -9.50
CA SER A 10 -6.15 -26.34 -9.01
C SER A 10 -7.34 -25.40 -8.84
N ILE A 11 -7.10 -24.07 -8.89
CA ILE A 11 -8.13 -23.05 -8.67
C ILE A 11 -8.22 -22.06 -9.82
N SER A 12 -9.40 -21.43 -9.97
CA SER A 12 -9.64 -20.38 -10.96
C SER A 12 -9.61 -18.96 -10.37
N ILE A 13 -9.37 -18.82 -9.06
CA ILE A 13 -9.32 -17.54 -8.35
C ILE A 13 -7.90 -17.00 -8.42
N PRO A 14 -7.68 -15.73 -8.81
CA PRO A 14 -6.36 -15.13 -8.80
C PRO A 14 -5.72 -15.14 -7.41
N ILE A 15 -4.45 -15.47 -7.33
CA ILE A 15 -3.66 -15.45 -6.10
C ILE A 15 -3.00 -14.08 -5.97
N CYS A 16 -3.18 -13.44 -4.81
CA CYS A 16 -2.47 -12.25 -4.39
C CYS A 16 -1.42 -12.63 -3.34
N SER A 17 -0.19 -12.13 -3.47
CA SER A 17 0.90 -12.41 -2.52
C SER A 17 1.99 -11.35 -2.59
N GLY A 18 2.78 -11.21 -1.52
CA GLY A 18 3.98 -10.39 -1.50
C GLY A 18 4.04 -9.34 -0.41
N GLU A 19 3.00 -9.17 0.40
CA GLU A 19 2.87 -8.10 1.41
C GLU A 19 4.02 -8.05 2.42
N ASN A 20 4.64 -9.19 2.71
CA ASN A 20 5.76 -9.30 3.64
C ASN A 20 7.14 -9.16 2.97
N ASN A 21 7.19 -8.95 1.65
CA ASN A 21 8.45 -8.78 0.95
C ASN A 21 9.00 -7.36 1.12
N VAL A 22 10.31 -7.27 1.21
CA VAL A 22 11.05 -6.00 1.31
C VAL A 22 12.09 -5.95 0.20
N SER A 23 12.20 -4.80 -0.46
CA SER A 23 13.09 -4.53 -1.58
C SER A 23 12.75 -5.26 -2.89
N PHE A 24 13.17 -4.65 -4.00
CA PHE A 24 12.98 -5.20 -5.33
C PHE A 24 13.49 -6.63 -5.48
N PHE A 25 14.55 -7.01 -4.77
CA PHE A 25 15.15 -8.34 -4.89
C PHE A 25 14.19 -9.47 -4.49
N GLN A 26 13.44 -9.31 -3.41
CA GLN A 26 12.48 -10.34 -2.99
C GLN A 26 11.29 -10.41 -3.95
N TYR A 27 10.81 -9.28 -4.44
CA TYR A 27 9.75 -9.23 -5.45
C TYR A 27 10.20 -9.80 -6.80
N PHE A 28 11.46 -9.61 -7.19
CA PHE A 28 12.01 -10.24 -8.38
C PHE A 28 11.84 -11.77 -8.38
N HIS A 29 12.11 -12.42 -7.27
CA HIS A 29 11.90 -13.86 -7.13
C HIS A 29 10.41 -14.25 -7.14
N LEU A 30 9.56 -13.51 -6.46
CA LEU A 30 8.12 -13.76 -6.45
C LEU A 30 7.52 -13.62 -7.85
N ILE A 31 7.82 -12.53 -8.55
CA ILE A 31 7.31 -12.24 -9.90
C ILE A 31 7.74 -13.34 -10.89
N ASN A 32 9.00 -13.72 -10.87
CA ASN A 32 9.52 -14.77 -11.75
C ASN A 32 8.98 -16.17 -11.43
N SER A 33 8.55 -16.44 -10.19
CA SER A 33 7.94 -17.71 -9.83
C SER A 33 6.60 -17.96 -10.50
N LYS A 34 5.92 -16.87 -10.95
CA LYS A 34 4.58 -16.88 -11.55
C LYS A 34 3.51 -17.56 -10.69
N THR A 35 3.71 -17.56 -9.37
CA THR A 35 2.78 -18.18 -8.42
C THR A 35 1.62 -17.27 -8.04
N ALA A 36 1.71 -15.97 -8.31
CA ALA A 36 0.65 -14.99 -8.06
C ALA A 36 0.32 -14.21 -9.34
N GLU A 37 -0.92 -13.85 -9.54
CA GLU A 37 -1.39 -12.93 -10.57
C GLU A 37 -1.33 -11.48 -10.11
N ILE A 38 -1.49 -11.27 -8.80
CA ILE A 38 -1.50 -9.96 -8.17
C ILE A 38 -0.35 -9.90 -7.17
N ILE A 39 0.50 -8.91 -7.32
CA ILE A 39 1.63 -8.67 -6.43
C ILE A 39 1.23 -7.62 -5.41
N SER A 40 1.18 -8.01 -4.15
CA SER A 40 0.89 -7.13 -3.02
C SER A 40 2.17 -6.44 -2.56
N VAL A 41 2.19 -5.11 -2.57
CA VAL A 41 3.36 -4.31 -2.18
C VAL A 41 2.97 -3.35 -1.06
N ASP A 42 3.73 -3.37 0.03
CA ASP A 42 3.46 -2.50 1.16
C ASP A 42 4.31 -1.21 1.11
N PRO A 43 3.68 -0.02 1.00
CA PRO A 43 4.38 1.26 0.99
C PRO A 43 5.07 1.64 2.31
N SER A 44 4.72 0.98 3.42
CA SER A 44 5.37 1.20 4.72
C SER A 44 6.71 0.47 4.84
N TRP A 45 6.90 -0.58 4.03
CA TRP A 45 8.09 -1.43 4.03
C TRP A 45 9.00 -1.19 2.83
N ASN A 46 8.47 -0.57 1.77
CA ASN A 46 9.20 -0.37 0.52
C ASN A 46 9.25 1.11 0.15
N SER A 47 10.38 1.56 -0.37
CA SER A 47 10.50 2.93 -0.87
C SER A 47 9.62 3.15 -2.11
N VAL A 48 9.22 4.40 -2.36
CA VAL A 48 8.48 4.75 -3.60
C VAL A 48 9.24 4.29 -4.84
N GLN A 49 10.56 4.43 -4.85
CA GLN A 49 11.41 4.01 -5.96
C GLN A 49 11.33 2.49 -6.18
N ASP A 50 11.42 1.69 -5.11
CA ASP A 50 11.28 0.23 -5.20
C ASP A 50 9.90 -0.15 -5.71
N ILE A 51 8.83 0.47 -5.19
CA ILE A 51 7.45 0.20 -5.62
C ILE A 51 7.27 0.45 -7.12
N LEU A 52 7.78 1.57 -7.62
CA LEU A 52 7.72 1.89 -9.06
C LEU A 52 8.55 0.92 -9.91
N GLN A 53 9.68 0.44 -9.40
CA GLN A 53 10.50 -0.56 -10.07
C GLN A 53 9.81 -1.92 -10.08
N ILE A 54 9.25 -2.34 -8.94
CA ILE A 54 8.46 -3.57 -8.80
C ILE A 54 7.28 -3.54 -9.76
N SER A 55 6.51 -2.43 -9.80
CA SER A 55 5.33 -2.32 -10.66
C SER A 55 5.66 -2.44 -12.15
N LYS A 56 6.71 -1.80 -12.62
CA LYS A 56 7.18 -1.92 -14.01
C LYS A 56 7.60 -3.35 -14.34
N TYR A 57 8.28 -4.00 -13.41
CA TYR A 57 8.72 -5.38 -13.62
C TYR A 57 7.55 -6.36 -13.61
N ALA A 58 6.58 -6.20 -12.69
CA ALA A 58 5.34 -6.98 -12.66
C ALA A 58 4.51 -6.77 -13.93
N ASN A 59 4.39 -5.53 -14.42
CA ASN A 59 3.69 -5.20 -15.66
C ASN A 59 4.29 -5.92 -16.87
N PHE A 60 5.61 -5.97 -16.96
CA PHE A 60 6.30 -6.73 -18.00
C PHE A 60 5.96 -8.24 -17.99
N HIS A 61 5.62 -8.77 -16.81
CA HIS A 61 5.19 -10.16 -16.61
C HIS A 61 3.68 -10.37 -16.65
N ASN A 62 2.88 -9.34 -17.02
CA ASN A 62 1.41 -9.34 -17.02
C ASN A 62 0.80 -9.66 -15.64
N GLN A 63 1.42 -9.15 -14.57
CA GLN A 63 0.91 -9.25 -13.20
C GLN A 63 0.44 -7.87 -12.74
N GLU A 64 -0.62 -7.85 -11.94
CA GLU A 64 -1.19 -6.63 -11.37
C GLU A 64 -0.50 -6.26 -10.05
N ILE A 65 -0.61 -5.00 -9.66
CA ILE A 65 -0.15 -4.49 -8.36
C ILE A 65 -1.34 -4.14 -7.50
N THR A 66 -1.34 -4.63 -6.28
CA THR A 66 -2.15 -4.08 -5.18
C THR A 66 -1.24 -3.47 -4.13
N LEU A 67 -1.73 -2.43 -3.44
CA LEU A 67 -0.98 -1.82 -2.36
C LEU A 67 -1.58 -2.28 -1.03
N HIS A 68 -0.74 -3.00 -0.27
CA HIS A 68 -1.08 -3.47 1.08
C HIS A 68 -1.16 -2.30 2.06
N ASN A 69 -2.17 -2.30 2.90
CA ASN A 69 -2.34 -1.30 3.94
C ASN A 69 -3.10 -1.88 5.15
N HIS A 70 -2.39 -2.03 6.25
CA HIS A 70 -2.89 -2.59 7.51
C HIS A 70 -2.57 -1.69 8.71
N TYR A 71 -2.32 -0.38 8.51
CA TYR A 71 -1.77 0.44 9.57
C TYR A 71 -2.61 1.67 9.92
N SER A 72 -2.91 2.52 8.94
CA SER A 72 -3.50 3.82 9.26
C SER A 72 -4.02 4.56 8.03
N ASN A 73 -4.78 5.64 8.30
CA ASN A 73 -5.20 6.57 7.27
C ASN A 73 -4.01 7.26 6.56
N LEU A 74 -2.89 7.44 7.27
CA LEU A 74 -1.64 7.91 6.66
C LEU A 74 -1.19 7.00 5.52
N SER A 75 -1.15 5.69 5.77
CA SER A 75 -0.76 4.70 4.75
C SER A 75 -1.75 4.67 3.58
N THR A 76 -3.04 4.87 3.84
CA THR A 76 -4.06 5.01 2.78
C THR A 76 -3.77 6.22 1.87
N HIS A 77 -3.46 7.39 2.42
CA HIS A 77 -3.11 8.57 1.61
C HIS A 77 -1.82 8.37 0.80
N ILE A 78 -0.81 7.75 1.39
CA ILE A 78 0.43 7.39 0.70
C ILE A 78 0.12 6.44 -0.45
N GLY A 79 -0.62 5.36 -0.18
CA GLY A 79 -1.03 4.38 -1.19
C GLY A 79 -1.82 5.00 -2.34
N LEU A 80 -2.80 5.88 -2.04
CA LEU A 80 -3.57 6.61 -3.05
C LEU A 80 -2.69 7.50 -3.93
N SER A 81 -1.67 8.12 -3.36
CA SER A 81 -0.76 8.98 -4.13
C SER A 81 0.16 8.15 -5.02
N ILE A 82 0.67 7.02 -4.53
CA ILE A 82 1.53 6.10 -5.29
C ILE A 82 0.72 5.39 -6.39
N SER A 83 -0.51 4.96 -6.13
CA SER A 83 -1.34 4.22 -7.08
C SER A 83 -1.52 4.95 -8.41
N LYS A 84 -1.53 6.29 -8.40
CA LYS A 84 -1.63 7.12 -9.61
C LYS A 84 -0.40 7.02 -10.53
N LEU A 85 0.71 6.51 -10.03
CA LEU A 85 1.97 6.36 -10.75
C LEU A 85 2.16 4.93 -11.28
N ILE A 86 1.24 4.01 -10.95
CA ILE A 86 1.33 2.58 -11.29
C ILE A 86 0.35 2.26 -12.40
N GLU A 87 0.85 1.86 -13.57
CA GLU A 87 0.01 1.55 -14.75
C GLU A 87 -0.84 0.29 -14.58
N ASN A 88 -0.28 -0.73 -13.93
CA ASN A 88 -0.91 -2.03 -13.66
C ASN A 88 -1.49 -2.12 -12.24
N PHE A 89 -1.89 -0.97 -11.68
CA PHE A 89 -2.55 -0.90 -10.36
C PHE A 89 -3.95 -1.50 -10.41
N SER A 90 -4.29 -2.32 -9.41
CA SER A 90 -5.57 -3.00 -9.27
C SER A 90 -6.37 -2.48 -8.08
N TYR A 91 -5.85 -2.65 -6.87
CA TYR A 91 -6.54 -2.32 -5.63
C TYR A 91 -5.62 -1.67 -4.60
N LEU A 92 -6.23 -0.87 -3.72
CA LEU A 92 -5.64 -0.40 -2.47
C LEU A 92 -6.43 -1.00 -1.32
N GLU A 93 -5.75 -1.66 -0.40
CA GLU A 93 -6.34 -2.08 0.86
C GLU A 93 -6.61 -0.89 1.76
N VAL A 94 -7.70 -0.98 2.53
CA VAL A 94 -8.09 0.02 3.51
C VAL A 94 -8.32 -0.68 4.84
N ASP A 95 -7.59 -0.24 5.85
CA ASP A 95 -7.74 -0.74 7.20
C ASP A 95 -8.91 -0.05 7.90
N TYR A 96 -9.98 -0.80 8.13
CA TYR A 96 -11.15 -0.40 8.92
C TYR A 96 -11.06 -1.05 10.29
N ASP A 97 -10.34 -0.40 11.20
CA ASP A 97 -10.27 -0.81 12.59
C ASP A 97 -11.18 0.02 13.51
N ASP A 98 -11.30 -0.39 14.78
CA ASP A 98 -12.15 0.25 15.78
C ASP A 98 -11.48 1.44 16.50
N VAL A 99 -10.38 1.99 15.95
CA VAL A 99 -9.68 3.11 16.56
C VAL A 99 -10.41 4.43 16.26
N SER A 100 -11.25 4.86 17.17
CA SER A 100 -12.18 5.98 17.00
C SER A 100 -11.53 7.33 16.66
N TRP A 101 -10.29 7.57 17.12
CA TRP A 101 -9.57 8.83 16.88
C TRP A 101 -8.76 8.85 15.58
N LYS A 102 -8.71 7.74 14.84
CA LYS A 102 -7.92 7.62 13.61
C LYS A 102 -8.36 8.63 12.54
N ASP A 103 -9.67 8.77 12.35
CA ASP A 103 -10.24 9.71 11.39
C ASP A 103 -10.15 11.18 11.85
N GLU A 104 -10.10 11.41 13.16
CA GLU A 104 -9.85 12.75 13.71
C GLU A 104 -8.39 13.18 13.53
N LEU A 105 -7.46 12.22 13.56
CA LEU A 105 -6.02 12.46 13.34
C LEU A 105 -5.71 12.79 11.88
N ILE A 106 -6.17 11.95 10.96
CA ILE A 106 -6.02 12.11 9.51
C ILE A 106 -7.31 11.56 8.87
N PRO A 107 -8.23 12.42 8.42
CA PRO A 107 -9.46 11.95 7.79
C PRO A 107 -9.17 11.21 6.49
N LEU A 108 -9.90 10.13 6.24
CA LEU A 108 -9.87 9.45 4.94
C LEU A 108 -10.51 10.33 3.86
N PRO A 109 -10.04 10.24 2.62
CA PRO A 109 -10.74 10.80 1.48
C PRO A 109 -12.13 10.16 1.33
N ASN A 110 -13.08 10.89 0.74
CA ASN A 110 -14.42 10.37 0.53
C ASN A 110 -14.39 9.09 -0.30
N LEU A 111 -15.06 8.03 0.21
CA LEU A 111 -15.17 6.73 -0.43
C LEU A 111 -16.60 6.54 -0.96
N GLU A 112 -16.75 6.49 -2.27
CA GLU A 112 -18.03 6.28 -2.93
C GLU A 112 -17.97 5.05 -3.86
N ASN A 113 -18.88 4.11 -3.66
CA ASN A 113 -18.97 2.89 -4.48
C ASN A 113 -17.63 2.11 -4.57
N GLY A 114 -16.88 2.02 -3.48
CA GLY A 114 -15.58 1.36 -3.42
C GLY A 114 -14.44 2.12 -4.09
N LYS A 115 -14.63 3.41 -4.40
CA LYS A 115 -13.60 4.26 -5.01
C LYS A 115 -13.37 5.52 -4.18
N PHE A 116 -12.12 5.81 -3.90
CA PHE A 116 -11.75 7.07 -3.29
C PHE A 116 -11.87 8.24 -4.27
N GLN A 117 -12.55 9.29 -3.83
CA GLN A 117 -12.57 10.57 -4.50
C GLN A 117 -11.32 11.36 -4.06
N HIS A 118 -10.20 11.10 -4.71
CA HIS A 118 -8.93 11.75 -4.35
C HIS A 118 -8.73 13.04 -5.14
N THR A 119 -9.17 14.14 -4.56
CA THR A 119 -9.08 15.48 -5.15
C THR A 119 -8.25 16.46 -4.31
N SER A 120 -7.38 15.95 -3.43
CA SER A 120 -6.57 16.84 -2.59
C SER A 120 -5.57 17.63 -3.43
N GLU A 121 -5.63 18.96 -3.32
CA GLU A 121 -4.65 19.91 -3.88
C GLU A 121 -3.54 20.23 -2.87
N LEU A 122 -3.55 19.60 -1.69
CA LEU A 122 -2.54 19.78 -0.67
C LEU A 122 -1.20 19.20 -1.15
N PRO A 123 -0.09 19.85 -0.82
CA PRO A 123 1.24 19.35 -1.17
C PRO A 123 1.58 18.05 -0.43
N GLY A 124 2.63 17.38 -0.89
CA GLY A 124 3.08 16.11 -0.32
C GLY A 124 2.08 14.97 -0.60
N TRP A 125 1.69 14.25 0.43
CA TRP A 125 0.77 13.12 0.33
C TRP A 125 -0.71 13.50 0.34
N GLY A 126 -1.04 14.79 0.33
CA GLY A 126 -2.40 15.29 0.15
C GLY A 126 -3.26 15.25 1.42
N PHE A 127 -2.70 15.30 2.61
CA PHE A 127 -3.43 15.34 3.87
C PHE A 127 -2.84 16.37 4.86
N GLN A 128 -3.58 16.62 5.92
CA GLN A 128 -3.12 17.40 7.09
C GLN A 128 -3.27 16.55 8.35
N ILE A 129 -2.29 16.68 9.25
CA ILE A 129 -2.32 16.03 10.56
C ILE A 129 -3.00 16.96 11.56
N ASN A 130 -3.93 16.42 12.35
CA ASN A 130 -4.45 17.08 13.54
C ASN A 130 -3.45 16.92 14.70
N TRP A 131 -2.61 17.95 14.89
CA TRP A 131 -1.54 17.93 15.88
C TRP A 131 -2.04 17.86 17.34
N ASP A 132 -3.25 18.35 17.62
CA ASP A 132 -3.84 18.28 18.98
C ASP A 132 -4.19 16.83 19.32
N VAL A 133 -4.81 16.11 18.37
CA VAL A 133 -5.10 14.66 18.52
C VAL A 133 -3.82 13.86 18.63
N LEU A 134 -2.82 14.16 17.77
CA LEU A 134 -1.53 13.46 17.83
C LEU A 134 -0.89 13.61 19.21
N ASN A 135 -0.81 14.83 19.73
CA ASN A 135 -0.19 15.12 21.03
C ASN A 135 -0.94 14.44 22.20
N ASP A 136 -2.27 14.37 22.13
CA ASP A 136 -3.08 13.68 23.15
C ASP A 136 -2.84 12.15 23.17
N LYS A 137 -2.58 11.57 22.00
CA LYS A 137 -2.37 10.11 21.84
C LYS A 137 -0.90 9.68 21.91
N LEU A 138 0.02 10.62 22.07
CA LEU A 138 1.46 10.34 22.04
C LEU A 138 1.87 9.51 23.27
N VAL A 139 2.33 8.28 23.03
CA VAL A 139 2.83 7.39 24.10
C VAL A 139 4.29 7.70 24.45
N LYS A 140 5.08 8.11 23.45
CA LYS A 140 6.49 8.46 23.61
C LYS A 140 6.89 9.50 22.55
N SER A 141 7.49 10.59 22.97
CA SER A 141 8.05 11.59 22.06
C SER A 141 9.54 11.41 21.88
N SER A 142 10.04 11.54 20.64
CA SER A 142 11.44 11.75 20.33
C SER A 142 11.54 12.98 19.44
N SER A 143 12.42 13.92 19.79
CA SER A 143 12.72 15.07 18.94
C SER A 143 13.95 14.77 18.08
N ILE A 144 13.83 14.96 16.78
CA ILE A 144 14.97 14.98 15.87
C ILE A 144 15.19 16.46 15.51
N SER A 145 16.30 17.04 15.94
CA SER A 145 16.71 18.34 15.42
C SER A 145 17.43 18.12 14.09
N LEU A 146 16.84 18.62 13.01
CA LEU A 146 17.54 18.75 11.74
C LEU A 146 18.47 19.97 11.88
N GLY A 147 19.79 19.72 11.93
CA GLY A 147 20.81 20.75 11.95
C GLY A 147 20.97 21.44 10.60
#